data_840d291aab57d978c0e4b89cecfb6ad5
#
_entry.id   840d291aab57d978c0e4b89cecfb6ad5
#
_cell.length_a   1.000
_cell.length_b   1.000
_cell.length_c   1.000
_cell.angle_alpha   90.00
_cell.angle_beta   90.00
_cell.angle_gamma   90.00
#
_symmetry.space_group_name_H-M   'P 1'
#
loop_
_entity.id
_entity.type
_entity.pdbx_description
1 polymer ?
#
loop_
_entity_poly.entity_id
_entity_poly.type
_entity_poly.pdbx_seq_one_letter_code
_entity_poly.pdbx_strand_id
1 'polypeptide(L)'
;EVLLLKRLEDRQDTWEVLVKPGKKAKVGAKISFGEGKLIGEIIDIVEEGNRLIQFTYDGIFEEILDELGQMPLPPYITHKLEDKNRYQTVYAKHEGSAAAPTAGLHFTTELLEKIKVMGVNIARVTLHVGLGTFRPVKVENILDHHMHSEFYVVTQEAADMINNTRKNGGRVIAVGTTSTRTLESVALEDGTIPAKSGWTEIFIYPGYKFKAIDCLITNFHLPESTLVMLVSALAGREHVLHAYEVAVQEKYRFFSFG
;
A
#
# COMPACT_ATOMS: atom_id res chain seq x y z
N GLU A 1 6.56 16.92 12.38
CA GLU A 1 6.70 15.78 11.47
C GLU A 1 5.89 16.08 10.20
N VAL A 2 6.47 15.82 9.04
CA VAL A 2 5.84 16.01 7.74
C VAL A 2 5.97 14.68 6.97
N LEU A 3 4.86 14.15 6.52
CA LEU A 3 4.81 12.96 5.67
C LEU A 3 4.44 13.37 4.26
N LEU A 4 5.35 13.14 3.31
CA LEU A 4 5.15 13.40 1.89
C LEU A 4 4.16 12.39 1.32
N LEU A 5 3.16 12.84 0.57
CA LEU A 5 2.11 12.01 -0.01
C LEU A 5 2.21 11.96 -1.53
N LYS A 6 2.17 13.14 -2.15
CA LYS A 6 2.12 13.28 -3.60
C LYS A 6 2.83 14.56 -4.01
N ARG A 7 3.73 14.46 -4.99
CA ARG A 7 4.31 15.63 -5.67
C ARG A 7 3.29 16.18 -6.67
N LEU A 8 3.11 17.49 -6.71
CA LEU A 8 2.26 18.12 -7.72
C LEU A 8 3.06 18.27 -9.01
N GLU A 9 2.47 17.78 -10.12
CA GLU A 9 3.12 17.83 -11.43
C GLU A 9 3.14 19.25 -12.03
N ASP A 10 2.14 20.06 -11.68
CA ASP A 10 1.94 21.42 -12.18
C ASP A 10 2.66 22.50 -11.38
N ARG A 11 3.25 22.16 -10.24
CA ARG A 11 3.94 23.10 -9.34
C ARG A 11 5.26 22.50 -8.88
N GLN A 12 6.34 23.15 -9.33
CA GLN A 12 7.69 22.75 -8.94
C GLN A 12 7.84 22.79 -7.41
N ASP A 13 8.47 21.73 -6.87
CA ASP A 13 8.82 21.60 -5.44
C ASP A 13 7.64 21.71 -4.48
N THR A 14 6.43 21.46 -4.97
CA THR A 14 5.22 21.46 -4.17
C THR A 14 4.71 20.04 -3.95
N TRP A 15 4.40 19.73 -2.69
CA TRP A 15 3.91 18.42 -2.27
C TRP A 15 2.63 18.54 -1.47
N GLU A 16 1.73 17.59 -1.68
CA GLU A 16 0.68 17.30 -0.72
C GLU A 16 1.27 16.48 0.42
N VAL A 17 0.96 16.88 1.66
CA VAL A 17 1.60 16.30 2.86
C VAL A 17 0.62 16.15 4.02
N LEU A 18 0.89 15.20 4.93
CA LEU A 18 0.35 15.23 6.29
C LEU A 18 1.33 15.90 7.23
N VAL A 19 0.83 16.75 8.11
CA VAL A 19 1.65 17.44 9.12
C VAL A 19 1.15 17.15 10.53
N LYS A 20 2.07 16.79 11.41
CA LYS A 20 1.81 16.60 12.85
C LYS A 20 2.75 17.47 13.70
N PRO A 21 2.22 18.30 14.59
CA PRO A 21 0.80 18.59 14.89
C PRO A 21 0.17 19.53 13.86
N GLY A 22 -1.00 19.13 13.30
CA GLY A 22 -1.68 19.91 12.26
C GLY A 22 -2.12 21.32 12.69
N LYS A 23 -2.40 21.53 13.98
CA LYS A 23 -2.80 22.85 14.55
C LYS A 23 -1.74 23.95 14.37
N LYS A 24 -0.46 23.58 14.27
CA LYS A 24 0.65 24.50 14.05
C LYS A 24 0.96 24.75 12.59
N ALA A 25 0.51 23.88 11.68
CA ALA A 25 0.75 23.95 10.25
C ALA A 25 -0.36 24.76 9.55
N LYS A 26 -0.38 26.07 9.80
CA LYS A 26 -1.27 27.03 9.14
C LYS A 26 -0.62 27.50 7.84
N VAL A 27 -1.42 28.02 6.89
CA VAL A 27 -0.90 28.67 5.70
C VAL A 27 0.07 29.77 6.08
N GLY A 28 1.23 29.83 5.41
CA GLY A 28 2.35 30.73 5.69
C GLY A 28 3.32 30.23 6.76
N ALA A 29 3.02 29.11 7.43
CA ALA A 29 3.96 28.53 8.40
C ALA A 29 5.17 27.91 7.70
N LYS A 30 6.37 28.22 8.19
CA LYS A 30 7.63 27.65 7.69
C LYS A 30 8.14 26.58 8.64
N ILE A 31 8.61 25.49 8.05
CA ILE A 31 9.16 24.32 8.74
C ILE A 31 10.58 24.13 8.23
N SER A 32 11.55 24.10 9.13
CA SER A 32 12.95 23.86 8.81
C SER A 32 13.34 22.44 9.17
N PHE A 33 14.09 21.78 8.27
CA PHE A 33 14.62 20.43 8.43
C PHE A 33 16.13 20.48 8.23
N GLY A 34 16.87 19.63 8.99
CA GLY A 34 18.31 19.50 8.84
C GLY A 34 19.06 20.82 8.99
N GLU A 35 18.75 21.60 10.03
CA GLU A 35 19.38 22.91 10.31
C GLU A 35 19.29 23.91 9.14
N GLY A 36 18.18 23.84 8.39
CA GLY A 36 17.92 24.76 7.28
C GLY A 36 18.29 24.22 5.89
N LYS A 37 18.78 22.99 5.77
CA LYS A 37 19.04 22.36 4.47
C LYS A 37 17.78 22.23 3.60
N LEU A 38 16.64 22.02 4.26
CA LEU A 38 15.34 21.98 3.60
C LEU A 38 14.36 22.83 4.37
N ILE A 39 13.71 23.78 3.69
CA ILE A 39 12.69 24.64 4.26
C ILE A 39 11.39 24.40 3.51
N GLY A 40 10.31 24.09 4.24
CA GLY A 40 8.98 23.93 3.68
C GLY A 40 8.05 25.05 4.15
N GLU A 41 7.33 25.69 3.25
CA GLU A 41 6.27 26.64 3.55
C GLU A 41 4.91 26.06 3.25
N ILE A 42 4.00 26.10 4.22
CA ILE A 42 2.61 25.68 4.02
C ILE A 42 1.91 26.73 3.17
N ILE A 43 1.53 26.35 1.95
CA ILE A 43 0.92 27.30 1.00
C ILE A 43 -0.60 27.15 0.91
N ASP A 44 -1.15 25.97 1.28
CA ASP A 44 -2.60 25.73 1.28
C ASP A 44 -2.99 24.57 2.22
N ILE A 45 -4.29 24.47 2.49
CA ILE A 45 -4.94 23.35 3.20
C ILE A 45 -5.98 22.77 2.26
N VAL A 46 -5.78 21.52 1.88
CA VAL A 46 -6.63 20.81 0.93
C VAL A 46 -7.54 19.79 1.63
N GLU A 47 -8.23 18.98 0.85
CA GLU A 47 -9.18 17.98 1.33
C GLU A 47 -8.58 17.11 2.43
N GLU A 48 -9.46 16.60 3.32
CA GLU A 48 -9.12 15.76 4.47
C GLU A 48 -8.14 16.38 5.48
N GLY A 49 -7.88 17.68 5.35
CA GLY A 49 -6.96 18.41 6.22
C GLY A 49 -5.48 18.21 5.85
N ASN A 50 -5.17 17.69 4.68
CA ASN A 50 -3.83 17.66 4.13
C ASN A 50 -3.33 19.08 3.86
N ARG A 51 -2.01 19.26 3.73
CA ARG A 51 -1.38 20.55 3.43
C ARG A 51 -0.68 20.47 2.08
N LEU A 52 -0.67 21.61 1.39
CA LEU A 52 0.30 21.81 0.33
C LEU A 52 1.52 22.53 0.93
N ILE A 53 2.68 21.93 0.75
CA ILE A 53 3.95 22.48 1.20
C ILE A 53 4.82 22.75 -0.03
N GLN A 54 5.38 23.94 -0.10
CA GLN A 54 6.39 24.27 -1.09
C GLN A 54 7.77 24.21 -0.43
N PHE A 55 8.69 23.43 -1.01
CA PHE A 55 10.03 23.29 -0.50
C PHE A 55 11.00 24.25 -1.18
N THR A 56 11.93 24.76 -0.38
CA THR A 56 13.09 25.54 -0.81
C THR A 56 14.35 24.86 -0.28
N TYR A 57 15.29 24.58 -1.16
CA TYR A 57 16.54 23.88 -0.86
C TYR A 57 17.61 24.23 -1.89
N ASP A 58 18.84 23.85 -1.64
CA ASP A 58 19.98 23.92 -2.57
C ASP A 58 20.46 22.52 -2.89
N GLY A 59 20.59 22.19 -4.17
CA GLY A 59 21.00 20.86 -4.63
C GLY A 59 19.88 19.99 -5.17
N ILE A 60 19.97 18.68 -4.94
CA ILE A 60 19.01 17.66 -5.42
C ILE A 60 18.09 17.25 -4.28
N PHE A 61 16.77 17.40 -4.49
CA PHE A 61 15.75 17.15 -3.47
C PHE A 61 15.81 15.71 -2.93
N GLU A 62 15.97 14.76 -3.81
CA GLU A 62 16.03 13.34 -3.51
C GLU A 62 17.23 13.01 -2.60
N GLU A 63 18.41 13.61 -2.83
CA GLU A 63 19.59 13.44 -1.98
C GLU A 63 19.37 14.03 -0.58
N ILE A 64 18.70 15.19 -0.50
CA ILE A 64 18.34 15.80 0.77
C ILE A 64 17.35 14.94 1.54
N LEU A 65 16.37 14.34 0.84
CA LEU A 65 15.44 13.40 1.45
C LEU A 65 16.13 12.14 1.95
N ASP A 66 17.11 11.61 1.22
CA ASP A 66 17.89 10.45 1.67
C ASP A 66 18.70 10.74 2.93
N GLU A 67 19.20 11.95 3.05
CA GLU A 67 19.95 12.39 4.25
C GLU A 67 19.02 12.63 5.45
N LEU A 68 17.94 13.39 5.27
CA LEU A 68 17.08 13.90 6.35
C LEU A 68 15.85 13.02 6.61
N GLY A 69 15.38 12.32 5.58
CA GLY A 69 14.13 11.56 5.60
C GLY A 69 14.22 10.28 6.42
N GLN A 70 13.04 9.89 6.89
CA GLN A 70 12.86 8.60 7.56
C GLN A 70 11.74 7.85 6.82
N MET A 71 11.88 6.52 6.71
CA MET A 71 10.83 5.68 6.17
C MET A 71 9.57 5.83 7.05
N PRO A 72 8.41 6.18 6.48
CA PRO A 72 7.17 6.21 7.24
C PRO A 72 6.81 4.81 7.72
N LEU A 73 6.59 4.67 9.02
CA LEU A 73 6.21 3.41 9.64
C LEU A 73 4.79 3.50 10.18
N PRO A 74 4.03 2.40 10.17
CA PRO A 74 2.75 2.34 10.86
C PRO A 74 2.90 2.68 12.35
N PRO A 75 1.87 3.27 12.99
CA PRO A 75 1.96 3.75 14.37
C PRO A 75 2.30 2.69 15.42
N TYR A 76 2.05 1.41 15.12
CA TYR A 76 2.38 0.31 16.03
C TYR A 76 3.86 -0.08 16.03
N ILE A 77 4.65 0.41 15.05
CA ILE A 77 6.11 0.23 15.03
C ILE A 77 6.73 1.44 15.71
N THR A 78 7.15 1.26 16.95
CA THR A 78 7.70 2.35 17.80
C THR A 78 9.23 2.39 17.78
N HIS A 79 9.89 1.30 17.37
CA HIS A 79 11.34 1.26 17.26
C HIS A 79 11.80 1.90 15.95
N LYS A 80 12.86 2.71 16.04
CA LYS A 80 13.53 3.28 14.87
C LYS A 80 14.22 2.14 14.11
N LEU A 81 14.02 2.09 12.79
CA LEU A 81 14.72 1.12 11.95
C LEU A 81 16.21 1.50 11.87
N GLU A 82 17.08 0.53 12.10
CA GLU A 82 18.53 0.64 11.86
C GLU A 82 18.82 0.65 10.36
N ASP A 83 18.11 -0.21 9.61
CA ASP A 83 18.17 -0.28 8.14
C ASP A 83 16.85 0.24 7.55
N LYS A 84 16.92 1.36 6.82
CA LYS A 84 15.77 1.99 6.14
C LYS A 84 15.08 1.03 5.16
N ASN A 85 15.82 0.12 4.53
CA ASN A 85 15.30 -0.82 3.54
C ASN A 85 14.54 -1.99 4.16
N ARG A 86 14.63 -2.17 5.47
CA ARG A 86 13.96 -3.28 6.17
C ARG A 86 12.44 -3.23 6.05
N TYR A 87 11.86 -2.05 5.88
CA TYR A 87 10.41 -1.86 5.69
C TYR A 87 10.05 -1.59 4.23
N GLN A 88 10.72 -2.29 3.31
CA GLN A 88 10.41 -2.29 1.88
C GLN A 88 10.65 -3.69 1.30
N THR A 89 9.88 -4.03 0.26
CA THR A 89 10.06 -5.31 -0.44
C THR A 89 11.32 -5.32 -1.29
N VAL A 90 11.96 -6.48 -1.44
CA VAL A 90 13.14 -6.66 -2.30
C VAL A 90 12.85 -6.46 -3.79
N TYR A 91 11.58 -6.34 -4.16
CA TYR A 91 11.14 -6.14 -5.53
C TYR A 91 10.49 -4.77 -5.78
N ALA A 92 10.57 -3.85 -4.82
CA ALA A 92 10.11 -2.47 -5.03
C ALA A 92 10.87 -1.82 -6.20
N LYS A 93 10.14 -1.20 -7.13
CA LYS A 93 10.74 -0.64 -8.35
C LYS A 93 10.28 0.79 -8.65
N HIS A 94 9.03 1.08 -8.39
CA HIS A 94 8.41 2.37 -8.72
C HIS A 94 8.04 3.11 -7.44
N GLU A 95 8.57 4.31 -7.29
CA GLU A 95 8.23 5.21 -6.20
C GLU A 95 6.83 5.80 -6.38
N GLY A 96 6.21 6.31 -5.29
CA GLY A 96 4.92 6.97 -5.33
C GLY A 96 3.85 6.37 -4.42
N SER A 97 4.19 5.37 -3.61
CA SER A 97 3.28 4.78 -2.63
C SER A 97 3.60 5.26 -1.21
N ALA A 98 2.58 5.63 -0.44
CA ALA A 98 2.71 6.00 0.97
C ALA A 98 2.90 4.78 1.89
N ALA A 99 2.72 3.56 1.38
CA ALA A 99 2.82 2.33 2.15
C ALA A 99 3.50 1.20 1.37
N ALA A 100 4.32 0.41 2.05
CA ALA A 100 4.88 -0.82 1.51
C ALA A 100 3.83 -1.94 1.49
N PRO A 101 3.86 -2.88 0.50
CA PRO A 101 3.02 -4.07 0.48
C PRO A 101 3.56 -5.09 1.50
N THR A 102 3.14 -4.97 2.75
CA THR A 102 3.77 -5.62 3.91
C THR A 102 3.77 -7.15 3.89
N ALA A 103 2.84 -7.80 3.21
CA ALA A 103 2.91 -9.25 2.97
C ALA A 103 4.13 -9.65 2.13
N GLY A 104 4.59 -8.74 1.25
CA GLY A 104 5.79 -8.95 0.45
C GLY A 104 7.10 -8.89 1.24
N LEU A 105 7.11 -8.33 2.45
CA LEU A 105 8.30 -8.25 3.31
C LEU A 105 8.81 -9.65 3.74
N HIS A 106 7.96 -10.66 3.68
CA HIS A 106 8.34 -12.05 3.99
C HIS A 106 9.12 -12.73 2.86
N PHE A 107 9.15 -12.13 1.66
CA PHE A 107 9.84 -12.69 0.50
C PHE A 107 11.25 -12.11 0.36
N THR A 108 12.24 -12.97 0.49
CA THR A 108 13.64 -12.63 0.18
C THR A 108 13.95 -12.92 -1.28
N THR A 109 15.04 -12.37 -1.78
CA THR A 109 15.53 -12.66 -3.13
C THR A 109 15.76 -14.16 -3.34
N GLU A 110 16.36 -14.82 -2.35
CA GLU A 110 16.64 -16.27 -2.37
C GLU A 110 15.35 -17.09 -2.41
N LEU A 111 14.31 -16.67 -1.65
CA LEU A 111 13.01 -17.35 -1.67
C LEU A 111 12.34 -17.18 -3.03
N LEU A 112 12.36 -15.99 -3.60
CA LEU A 112 11.81 -15.74 -4.95
C LEU A 112 12.51 -16.58 -6.02
N GLU A 113 13.84 -16.72 -5.95
CA GLU A 113 14.58 -17.58 -6.88
C GLU A 113 14.24 -19.08 -6.69
N LYS A 114 14.10 -19.55 -5.45
CA LYS A 114 13.64 -20.92 -5.18
C LYS A 114 12.25 -21.19 -5.76
N ILE A 115 11.33 -20.25 -5.62
CA ILE A 115 9.97 -20.34 -6.17
C ILE A 115 10.02 -20.45 -7.70
N LYS A 116 10.85 -19.65 -8.37
CA LYS A 116 11.05 -19.74 -9.83
C LYS A 116 11.63 -21.09 -10.25
N VAL A 117 12.63 -21.60 -9.55
CA VAL A 117 13.24 -22.92 -9.85
C VAL A 117 12.21 -24.05 -9.70
N MET A 118 11.20 -23.91 -8.85
CA MET A 118 10.08 -24.83 -8.73
C MET A 118 9.10 -24.75 -9.92
N GLY A 119 9.32 -23.88 -10.89
CA GLY A 119 8.46 -23.70 -12.05
C GLY A 119 7.25 -22.78 -11.81
N VAL A 120 7.26 -22.00 -10.73
CA VAL A 120 6.20 -21.03 -10.44
C VAL A 120 6.53 -19.69 -11.09
N ASN A 121 5.60 -19.17 -11.87
CA ASN A 121 5.71 -17.85 -12.48
C ASN A 121 5.48 -16.74 -11.45
N ILE A 122 6.24 -15.65 -11.54
CA ILE A 122 6.10 -14.47 -10.69
C ILE A 122 5.73 -13.26 -11.55
N ALA A 123 4.45 -12.92 -11.57
CA ALA A 123 3.95 -11.70 -12.18
C ALA A 123 4.01 -10.53 -11.20
N ARG A 124 4.33 -9.35 -11.69
CA ARG A 124 4.43 -8.12 -10.89
C ARG A 124 3.39 -7.11 -11.33
N VAL A 125 2.71 -6.53 -10.35
CA VAL A 125 1.76 -5.44 -10.56
C VAL A 125 2.13 -4.26 -9.66
N THR A 126 1.70 -3.06 -10.00
CA THR A 126 1.95 -1.85 -9.21
C THR A 126 0.62 -1.29 -8.70
N LEU A 127 0.57 -0.93 -7.43
CA LEU A 127 -0.48 -0.11 -6.84
C LEU A 127 0.18 0.97 -5.98
N HIS A 128 -0.10 2.22 -6.26
CA HIS A 128 0.31 3.34 -5.43
C HIS A 128 -0.72 3.52 -4.31
N VAL A 129 -0.41 2.92 -3.17
CA VAL A 129 -1.29 2.94 -1.99
C VAL A 129 -1.28 4.32 -1.35
N GLY A 130 -2.46 4.92 -1.26
CA GLY A 130 -2.67 6.16 -0.52
C GLY A 130 -2.80 5.96 0.98
N LEU A 131 -2.78 7.05 1.75
CA LEU A 131 -2.90 7.02 3.21
C LEU A 131 -4.25 6.50 3.72
N GLY A 132 -5.27 6.56 2.91
CA GLY A 132 -6.62 6.13 3.29
C GLY A 132 -6.69 4.68 3.76
N THR A 133 -5.79 3.83 3.26
CA THR A 133 -5.72 2.41 3.64
C THR A 133 -5.41 2.19 5.14
N PHE A 134 -4.79 3.17 5.80
CA PHE A 134 -4.47 3.10 7.23
C PHE A 134 -5.52 3.73 8.14
N ARG A 135 -6.59 4.31 7.56
CA ARG A 135 -7.67 4.91 8.35
C ARG A 135 -8.68 3.83 8.75
N PRO A 136 -9.09 3.78 10.01
CA PRO A 136 -10.15 2.87 10.43
C PRO A 136 -11.47 3.25 9.74
N VAL A 137 -12.30 2.24 9.49
CA VAL A 137 -13.67 2.44 9.01
C VAL A 137 -14.46 3.17 10.11
N LYS A 138 -15.01 4.35 9.79
CA LYS A 138 -15.71 5.22 10.74
C LYS A 138 -17.24 5.23 10.55
N VAL A 139 -17.74 4.47 9.59
CA VAL A 139 -19.15 4.41 9.26
C VAL A 139 -19.81 3.19 9.92
N GLU A 140 -21.04 3.34 10.39
CA GLU A 140 -21.81 2.24 10.99
C GLU A 140 -22.26 1.23 9.90
N ASN A 141 -22.63 1.75 8.73
CA ASN A 141 -22.99 0.91 7.58
C ASN A 141 -21.83 0.87 6.59
N ILE A 142 -21.31 -0.32 6.31
CA ILE A 142 -20.18 -0.53 5.39
C ILE A 142 -20.46 -0.04 3.97
N LEU A 143 -21.72 0.03 3.55
CA LEU A 143 -22.11 0.52 2.23
C LEU A 143 -21.91 2.03 2.08
N ASP A 144 -21.79 2.76 3.18
CA ASP A 144 -21.49 4.19 3.20
C ASP A 144 -19.98 4.49 3.22
N HIS A 145 -19.15 3.42 3.23
CA HIS A 145 -17.71 3.58 3.24
C HIS A 145 -17.19 3.84 1.81
N HIS A 146 -16.54 4.99 1.64
CA HIS A 146 -15.85 5.34 0.40
C HIS A 146 -14.36 4.98 0.51
N MET A 147 -13.90 4.14 -0.40
CA MET A 147 -12.46 3.84 -0.53
C MET A 147 -11.76 5.00 -1.21
N HIS A 148 -10.54 5.28 -0.75
CA HIS A 148 -9.69 6.24 -1.44
C HIS A 148 -9.25 5.69 -2.80
N SER A 149 -9.16 6.61 -3.77
CA SER A 149 -8.71 6.28 -5.12
C SER A 149 -7.20 6.00 -5.13
N GLU A 150 -6.78 4.89 -5.70
CA GLU A 150 -5.38 4.46 -5.79
C GLU A 150 -5.02 4.11 -7.23
N PHE A 151 -3.84 4.55 -7.67
CA PHE A 151 -3.39 4.32 -9.05
C PHE A 151 -2.73 2.96 -9.19
N TYR A 152 -3.14 2.19 -10.20
CA TYR A 152 -2.59 0.87 -10.49
C TYR A 152 -2.02 0.76 -11.90
N VAL A 153 -1.09 -0.18 -12.06
CA VAL A 153 -0.54 -0.59 -13.35
C VAL A 153 -0.43 -2.11 -13.42
N VAL A 154 -1.04 -2.70 -14.45
CA VAL A 154 -0.84 -4.09 -14.87
C VAL A 154 -0.21 -4.07 -16.27
N THR A 155 1.03 -4.52 -16.36
CA THR A 155 1.76 -4.57 -17.62
C THR A 155 1.27 -5.69 -18.52
N GLN A 156 1.57 -5.61 -19.84
CA GLN A 156 1.24 -6.67 -20.78
C GLN A 156 1.89 -8.00 -20.39
N GLU A 157 3.15 -7.97 -19.96
CA GLU A 157 3.87 -9.16 -19.50
C GLU A 157 3.17 -9.85 -18.31
N ALA A 158 2.75 -9.07 -17.30
CA ALA A 158 2.02 -9.58 -16.14
C ALA A 158 0.66 -10.15 -16.54
N ALA A 159 -0.09 -9.45 -17.39
CA ALA A 159 -1.39 -9.88 -17.90
C ALA A 159 -1.29 -11.21 -18.66
N ASP A 160 -0.33 -11.31 -19.60
CA ASP A 160 -0.11 -12.50 -20.39
C ASP A 160 0.28 -13.70 -19.52
N MET A 161 1.17 -13.49 -18.55
CA MET A 161 1.60 -14.54 -17.62
C MET A 161 0.44 -15.07 -16.79
N ILE A 162 -0.41 -14.21 -16.25
CA ILE A 162 -1.58 -14.58 -15.44
C ILE A 162 -2.61 -15.33 -16.31
N ASN A 163 -2.96 -14.78 -17.49
CA ASN A 163 -3.94 -15.37 -18.39
C ASN A 163 -3.47 -16.75 -18.89
N ASN A 164 -2.20 -16.89 -19.27
CA ASN A 164 -1.63 -18.16 -19.69
C ASN A 164 -1.65 -19.20 -18.56
N THR A 165 -1.34 -18.79 -17.33
CA THR A 165 -1.42 -19.66 -16.15
C THR A 165 -2.84 -20.21 -15.99
N ARG A 166 -3.86 -19.38 -16.05
CA ARG A 166 -5.26 -19.79 -15.94
C ARG A 166 -5.70 -20.70 -17.08
N LYS A 167 -5.34 -20.34 -18.31
CA LYS A 167 -5.63 -21.16 -19.51
C LYS A 167 -5.09 -22.58 -19.41
N ASN A 168 -3.95 -22.74 -18.72
CA ASN A 168 -3.30 -24.04 -18.49
C ASN A 168 -3.76 -24.73 -17.19
N GLY A 169 -4.83 -24.27 -16.55
CA GLY A 169 -5.38 -24.85 -15.31
C GLY A 169 -4.56 -24.56 -14.06
N GLY A 170 -3.65 -23.60 -14.11
CA GLY A 170 -2.88 -23.14 -12.95
C GLY A 170 -3.68 -22.18 -12.07
N ARG A 171 -3.16 -21.89 -10.88
CA ARG A 171 -3.75 -21.00 -9.89
C ARG A 171 -3.05 -19.65 -9.84
N VAL A 172 -3.82 -18.60 -9.57
CA VAL A 172 -3.32 -17.24 -9.32
C VAL A 172 -3.29 -17.00 -7.81
N ILE A 173 -2.08 -16.86 -7.28
CA ILE A 173 -1.85 -16.63 -5.86
C ILE A 173 -1.41 -15.18 -5.66
N ALA A 174 -2.27 -14.36 -5.10
CA ALA A 174 -1.92 -12.97 -4.79
C ALA A 174 -1.06 -12.90 -3.53
N VAL A 175 -0.03 -12.08 -3.55
CA VAL A 175 0.77 -11.74 -2.37
C VAL A 175 0.42 -10.31 -1.97
N GLY A 176 -0.31 -10.20 -0.86
CA GLY A 176 -0.84 -8.96 -0.31
C GLY A 176 -2.21 -8.56 -0.84
N THR A 177 -2.95 -7.85 0.00
CA THR A 177 -4.24 -7.24 -0.35
C THR A 177 -4.11 -6.21 -1.47
N THR A 178 -2.94 -5.58 -1.59
CA THR A 178 -2.56 -4.67 -2.68
C THR A 178 -2.65 -5.36 -4.05
N SER A 179 -2.00 -6.51 -4.21
CA SER A 179 -2.06 -7.30 -5.45
C SER A 179 -3.48 -7.79 -5.74
N THR A 180 -4.20 -8.23 -4.71
CA THR A 180 -5.60 -8.64 -4.83
C THR A 180 -6.47 -7.51 -5.38
N ARG A 181 -6.42 -6.34 -4.77
CA ARG A 181 -7.21 -5.18 -5.19
C ARG A 181 -6.87 -4.74 -6.62
N THR A 182 -5.59 -4.75 -6.97
CA THR A 182 -5.16 -4.45 -8.34
C THR A 182 -5.77 -5.41 -9.34
N LEU A 183 -5.62 -6.72 -9.13
CA LEU A 183 -6.10 -7.73 -10.07
C LEU A 183 -7.63 -7.76 -10.17
N GLU A 184 -8.33 -7.69 -9.03
CA GLU A 184 -9.81 -7.67 -9.01
C GLU A 184 -10.39 -6.39 -9.64
N SER A 185 -9.65 -5.27 -9.62
CA SER A 185 -10.05 -4.02 -10.28
C SER A 185 -10.01 -4.09 -11.80
N VAL A 186 -9.06 -4.85 -12.36
CA VAL A 186 -8.87 -4.93 -13.81
C VAL A 186 -9.54 -6.13 -14.44
N ALA A 187 -9.81 -7.18 -13.67
CA ALA A 187 -10.37 -8.43 -14.17
C ALA A 187 -11.72 -8.23 -14.86
N LEU A 188 -11.84 -8.78 -16.04
CA LEU A 188 -13.11 -8.88 -16.76
C LEU A 188 -14.03 -9.93 -16.09
N GLU A 189 -15.28 -10.00 -16.52
CA GLU A 189 -16.27 -10.92 -15.92
C GLU A 189 -15.90 -12.40 -16.09
N ASP A 190 -15.17 -12.73 -17.15
CA ASP A 190 -14.64 -14.08 -17.40
C ASP A 190 -13.32 -14.38 -16.68
N GLY A 191 -12.82 -13.43 -15.89
CA GLY A 191 -11.56 -13.53 -15.16
C GLY A 191 -10.31 -13.20 -15.97
N THR A 192 -10.45 -12.79 -17.23
CA THR A 192 -9.32 -12.34 -18.05
C THR A 192 -8.72 -11.05 -17.48
N ILE A 193 -7.41 -10.97 -17.43
CA ILE A 193 -6.66 -9.80 -16.95
C ILE A 193 -6.14 -9.01 -18.16
N PRO A 194 -6.67 -7.81 -18.45
CA PRO A 194 -6.09 -6.93 -19.47
C PRO A 194 -4.87 -6.19 -18.94
N ALA A 195 -3.93 -5.87 -19.83
CA ALA A 195 -2.91 -4.86 -19.55
C ALA A 195 -3.60 -3.48 -19.46
N LYS A 196 -3.49 -2.85 -18.30
CA LYS A 196 -4.20 -1.60 -18.04
C LYS A 196 -3.55 -0.82 -16.91
N SER A 197 -3.62 0.50 -17.00
CA SER A 197 -3.38 1.41 -15.88
C SER A 197 -4.63 2.24 -15.62
N GLY A 198 -4.80 2.68 -14.39
CA GLY A 198 -5.96 3.49 -14.02
C GLY A 198 -6.09 3.66 -12.52
N TRP A 199 -7.23 4.17 -12.10
CA TRP A 199 -7.56 4.39 -10.70
C TRP A 199 -8.58 3.36 -10.22
N THR A 200 -8.47 2.95 -8.95
CA THR A 200 -9.39 2.03 -8.31
C THR A 200 -9.83 2.52 -6.95
N GLU A 201 -11.11 2.34 -6.67
CA GLU A 201 -11.74 2.53 -5.37
C GLU A 201 -12.39 1.22 -4.91
N ILE A 202 -11.89 0.09 -5.41
CA ILE A 202 -12.49 -1.21 -5.14
C ILE A 202 -12.58 -1.48 -3.64
N PHE A 203 -13.78 -1.80 -3.18
CA PHE A 203 -14.06 -2.22 -1.82
C PHE A 203 -14.54 -3.67 -1.82
N ILE A 204 -13.72 -4.56 -1.28
CA ILE A 204 -13.99 -6.00 -1.23
C ILE A 204 -14.43 -6.35 0.18
N TYR A 205 -15.64 -6.89 0.32
CA TYR A 205 -16.25 -7.31 1.58
C TYR A 205 -17.05 -8.61 1.39
N PRO A 206 -17.50 -9.29 2.45
CA PRO A 206 -18.26 -10.53 2.34
C PRO A 206 -19.43 -10.44 1.38
N GLY A 207 -19.50 -11.39 0.44
CA GLY A 207 -20.44 -11.40 -0.69
C GLY A 207 -19.81 -11.02 -2.03
N TYR A 208 -18.59 -10.47 -2.03
CA TYR A 208 -17.83 -10.20 -3.26
C TYR A 208 -17.46 -11.52 -3.96
N LYS A 209 -17.60 -11.56 -5.29
CA LYS A 209 -17.22 -12.70 -6.12
C LYS A 209 -15.86 -12.42 -6.77
N PHE A 210 -14.84 -13.13 -6.32
CA PHE A 210 -13.51 -13.03 -6.87
C PHE A 210 -13.45 -13.55 -8.30
N LYS A 211 -12.78 -12.83 -9.17
CA LYS A 211 -12.62 -13.13 -10.60
C LYS A 211 -11.16 -13.40 -10.96
N ALA A 212 -10.23 -12.75 -10.27
CA ALA A 212 -8.83 -12.71 -10.64
C ALA A 212 -7.95 -13.67 -9.85
N ILE A 213 -8.24 -13.91 -8.57
CA ILE A 213 -7.36 -14.69 -7.70
C ILE A 213 -8.02 -15.97 -7.19
N ASP A 214 -7.20 -16.98 -6.95
CA ASP A 214 -7.62 -18.26 -6.34
C ASP A 214 -7.15 -18.37 -4.89
N CYS A 215 -6.01 -17.74 -4.56
CA CYS A 215 -5.40 -17.78 -3.24
C CYS A 215 -4.82 -16.43 -2.86
N LEU A 216 -4.68 -16.19 -1.56
CA LEU A 216 -4.10 -14.98 -1.00
C LEU A 216 -3.10 -15.31 0.11
N ILE A 217 -1.89 -14.77 0.00
CA ILE A 217 -0.90 -14.73 1.08
C ILE A 217 -0.93 -13.32 1.66
N THR A 218 -1.25 -13.18 2.93
CA THR A 218 -1.35 -11.89 3.59
C THR A 218 -0.99 -11.97 5.07
N ASN A 219 -0.83 -10.82 5.73
CA ASN A 219 -0.61 -10.72 7.17
C ASN A 219 -1.94 -10.77 7.94
N PHE A 220 -1.88 -10.91 9.26
CA PHE A 220 -2.99 -10.56 10.13
C PHE A 220 -3.18 -9.05 10.14
N HIS A 221 -4.42 -8.62 10.09
CA HIS A 221 -4.80 -7.21 9.96
C HIS A 221 -5.40 -6.66 11.26
N LEU A 222 -5.44 -5.33 11.37
CA LEU A 222 -6.11 -4.65 12.48
C LEU A 222 -7.61 -4.97 12.49
N PRO A 223 -8.22 -5.09 13.68
CA PRO A 223 -9.66 -5.18 13.78
C PRO A 223 -10.36 -3.96 13.15
N GLU A 224 -11.62 -4.14 12.76
CA GLU A 224 -12.45 -3.09 12.14
C GLU A 224 -11.83 -2.46 10.87
N SER A 225 -10.95 -3.19 10.19
CA SER A 225 -10.32 -2.74 8.94
C SER A 225 -10.98 -3.33 7.70
N THR A 226 -10.93 -2.59 6.61
CA THR A 226 -11.35 -3.06 5.27
C THR A 226 -10.59 -4.31 4.84
N LEU A 227 -9.37 -4.52 5.35
CA LEU A 227 -8.53 -5.67 5.02
C LEU A 227 -9.05 -6.97 5.66
N VAL A 228 -9.58 -6.92 6.88
CA VAL A 228 -10.25 -8.08 7.48
C VAL A 228 -11.51 -8.45 6.69
N MET A 229 -12.24 -7.45 6.18
CA MET A 229 -13.40 -7.68 5.32
C MET A 229 -13.02 -8.36 4.01
N LEU A 230 -11.93 -7.93 3.35
CA LEU A 230 -11.42 -8.54 2.13
C LEU A 230 -11.04 -10.01 2.34
N VAL A 231 -10.28 -10.31 3.39
CA VAL A 231 -9.88 -11.70 3.72
C VAL A 231 -11.11 -12.54 4.05
N SER A 232 -12.08 -11.97 4.77
CA SER A 232 -13.35 -12.64 5.09
C SER A 232 -14.21 -12.89 3.86
N ALA A 233 -14.15 -12.03 2.85
CA ALA A 233 -14.82 -12.25 1.58
C ALA A 233 -14.28 -13.46 0.83
N LEU A 234 -12.95 -13.70 0.90
CA LEU A 234 -12.29 -14.82 0.22
C LEU A 234 -12.45 -16.14 0.99
N ALA A 235 -12.19 -16.13 2.29
CA ALA A 235 -12.08 -17.36 3.10
C ALA A 235 -13.31 -17.66 3.97
N GLY A 236 -14.29 -16.76 4.00
CA GLY A 236 -15.44 -16.85 4.89
C GLY A 236 -15.17 -16.22 6.27
N ARG A 237 -16.13 -15.41 6.73
CA ARG A 237 -15.98 -14.63 7.98
C ARG A 237 -15.67 -15.50 9.20
N GLU A 238 -16.40 -16.60 9.38
CA GLU A 238 -16.25 -17.47 10.54
C GLU A 238 -14.87 -18.14 10.56
N HIS A 239 -14.40 -18.64 9.42
CA HIS A 239 -13.07 -19.24 9.30
C HIS A 239 -11.96 -18.23 9.61
N VAL A 240 -12.09 -16.99 9.11
CA VAL A 240 -11.11 -15.94 9.36
C VAL A 240 -11.08 -15.57 10.85
N LEU A 241 -12.25 -15.34 11.47
CA LEU A 241 -12.31 -15.00 12.89
C LEU A 241 -11.74 -16.12 13.77
N HIS A 242 -12.07 -17.38 13.48
CA HIS A 242 -11.50 -18.52 14.18
C HIS A 242 -9.97 -18.60 14.01
N ALA A 243 -9.46 -18.38 12.79
CA ALA A 243 -8.01 -18.33 12.57
C ALA A 243 -7.31 -17.24 13.38
N TYR A 244 -7.96 -16.06 13.55
CA TYR A 244 -7.46 -14.97 14.39
C TYR A 244 -7.46 -15.33 15.88
N GLU A 245 -8.50 -16.02 16.37
CA GLU A 245 -8.57 -16.52 17.76
C GLU A 245 -7.42 -17.50 18.03
N VAL A 246 -7.22 -18.48 17.15
CA VAL A 246 -6.10 -19.44 17.26
C VAL A 246 -4.76 -18.70 17.19
N ALA A 247 -4.59 -17.74 16.29
CA ALA A 247 -3.36 -16.99 16.16
C ALA A 247 -3.02 -16.21 17.44
N VAL A 248 -4.02 -15.64 18.13
CA VAL A 248 -3.83 -14.96 19.42
C VAL A 248 -3.43 -15.97 20.50
N GLN A 249 -4.12 -17.12 20.59
CA GLN A 249 -3.82 -18.17 21.57
C GLN A 249 -2.41 -18.75 21.40
N GLU A 250 -2.01 -18.99 20.16
CA GLU A 250 -0.69 -19.52 19.79
C GLU A 250 0.39 -18.45 19.70
N LYS A 251 0.07 -17.19 20.04
CA LYS A 251 1.00 -16.05 20.08
C LYS A 251 1.70 -15.79 18.75
N TYR A 252 0.98 -15.94 17.63
CA TYR A 252 1.49 -15.52 16.34
C TYR A 252 1.75 -14.00 16.31
N ARG A 253 2.73 -13.59 15.52
CA ARG A 253 2.99 -12.17 15.30
C ARG A 253 1.94 -11.58 14.37
N PHE A 254 1.45 -10.41 14.70
CA PHE A 254 0.45 -9.68 13.94
C PHE A 254 1.06 -8.53 13.15
N PHE A 255 0.35 -8.09 12.13
CA PHE A 255 0.71 -7.01 11.22
C PHE A 255 2.00 -7.31 10.43
N SER A 256 2.88 -6.33 10.23
CA SER A 256 4.05 -6.50 9.38
C SER A 256 5.25 -7.13 10.08
N PHE A 257 5.54 -6.73 11.31
CA PHE A 257 6.68 -7.22 12.08
C PHE A 257 6.31 -7.96 13.37
N GLY A 258 5.07 -7.91 13.70
CA GLY A 258 4.55 -8.53 14.91
C GLY A 258 4.67 -7.68 16.16
#